data_a56b20844493e4bee622d5b9204c13d4
#
_entry.id   a56b20844493e4bee622d5b9204c13d4
#
_cell.length_a   1.000
_cell.length_b   1.000
_cell.length_c   1.000
_cell.angle_alpha   90.00
_cell.angle_beta   90.00
_cell.angle_gamma   90.00
#
_symmetry.space_group_name_H-M   'P 1'
#
loop_
_entity.id
_entity.type
_entity.pdbx_description
1 polymer ?
#
loop_
_entity_poly.entity_id
_entity_poly.type
_entity_poly.pdbx_seq_one_letter_code
_entity_poly.pdbx_strand_id
1 'polypeptide(L)'
;LVFTNYIYGTFAVNKNKAFINNISNSKKVNIKVVSPNFTIKYDQTNQEIENKLKNLIRYSDPNPEMNTIFIWPEGVFTGYSYGEVLKFSKFIKKNFSKNHKIIFGVNTIEKKTNKYFNSLILVNNDFEILQKYNKKKLVPFGEFLPMENLLNKFGFKKITEGHGSFSAGTNDNIIKIENIIS
;
A
#
# COMPACT_ATOMS: atom_id res chain seq x y z
N LEU A 1 11.33 -20.67 -31.89
CA LEU A 1 11.20 -19.83 -30.68
C LEU A 1 10.43 -18.52 -30.97
N VAL A 2 10.77 -17.74 -32.01
CA VAL A 2 10.07 -16.49 -32.36
C VAL A 2 8.61 -16.74 -32.73
N PHE A 3 8.34 -17.75 -33.52
CA PHE A 3 7.00 -18.09 -34.02
C PHE A 3 6.08 -18.57 -32.89
N THR A 4 6.60 -19.35 -31.95
CA THR A 4 5.84 -19.81 -30.77
C THR A 4 5.49 -18.65 -29.83
N ASN A 5 6.44 -17.71 -29.62
CA ASN A 5 6.18 -16.51 -28.82
C ASN A 5 5.15 -15.58 -29.48
N TYR A 6 5.16 -15.47 -30.82
CA TYR A 6 4.18 -14.68 -31.54
C TYR A 6 2.77 -15.26 -31.41
N ILE A 7 2.61 -16.58 -31.61
CA ILE A 7 1.33 -17.27 -31.45
C ILE A 7 0.81 -17.13 -30.02
N TYR A 8 1.66 -17.37 -29.01
CA TYR A 8 1.29 -17.20 -27.61
C TYR A 8 0.91 -15.74 -27.29
N GLY A 9 1.67 -14.77 -27.76
CA GLY A 9 1.39 -13.36 -27.58
C GLY A 9 0.05 -12.97 -28.17
N THR A 10 -0.24 -13.39 -29.39
CA THR A 10 -1.53 -13.13 -30.06
C THR A 10 -2.70 -13.75 -29.29
N PHE A 11 -2.55 -14.98 -28.82
CA PHE A 11 -3.56 -15.66 -27.99
C PHE A 11 -3.80 -14.91 -26.67
N ALA A 12 -2.73 -14.53 -25.97
CA ALA A 12 -2.80 -13.80 -24.70
C ALA A 12 -3.47 -12.43 -24.84
N VAL A 13 -3.13 -11.68 -25.89
CA VAL A 13 -3.75 -10.38 -26.21
C VAL A 13 -5.24 -10.53 -26.51
N ASN A 14 -5.63 -11.52 -27.32
CA ASN A 14 -7.05 -11.73 -27.65
C ASN A 14 -7.86 -12.18 -26.42
N LYS A 15 -7.30 -13.04 -25.59
CA LYS A 15 -7.92 -13.44 -24.31
C LYS A 15 -8.13 -12.23 -23.37
N ASN A 16 -7.11 -11.37 -23.25
CA ASN A 16 -7.21 -10.17 -22.42
C ASN A 16 -8.21 -9.13 -22.99
N LYS A 17 -8.29 -8.97 -24.31
CA LYS A 17 -9.29 -8.11 -24.94
C LYS A 17 -10.71 -8.59 -24.67
N ALA A 18 -10.98 -9.89 -24.79
CA ALA A 18 -12.27 -10.47 -24.45
C ALA A 18 -12.63 -10.27 -22.96
N PHE A 19 -11.66 -10.44 -22.07
CA PHE A 19 -11.82 -10.20 -20.63
C PHE A 19 -12.16 -8.71 -20.35
N ILE A 20 -11.41 -7.77 -20.94
CA ILE A 20 -11.63 -6.33 -20.79
C ILE A 20 -13.03 -5.91 -21.31
N ASN A 21 -13.45 -6.44 -22.46
CA ASN A 21 -14.76 -6.16 -23.04
C ASN A 21 -15.91 -6.66 -22.14
N ASN A 22 -15.73 -7.79 -21.45
CA ASN A 22 -16.70 -8.30 -20.48
C ASN A 22 -16.79 -7.46 -19.20
N ILE A 23 -15.67 -6.82 -18.79
CA ILE A 23 -15.61 -5.93 -17.63
C ILE A 23 -16.26 -4.55 -17.94
N SER A 24 -16.33 -4.14 -19.19
CA SER A 24 -16.83 -2.81 -19.57
C SER A 24 -18.28 -2.53 -19.17
N ASN A 25 -19.05 -3.57 -18.80
CA ASN A 25 -20.43 -3.48 -18.30
C ASN A 25 -20.52 -3.42 -16.76
N SER A 26 -19.40 -3.49 -16.04
CA SER A 26 -19.37 -3.35 -14.58
C SER A 26 -19.36 -1.88 -14.17
N LYS A 27 -19.82 -1.58 -12.94
CA LYS A 27 -19.78 -0.23 -12.37
C LYS A 27 -18.38 0.38 -12.55
N LYS A 28 -18.30 1.52 -13.23
CA LYS A 28 -17.03 2.22 -13.48
C LYS A 28 -16.53 2.81 -12.18
N VAL A 29 -15.33 2.40 -11.76
CA VAL A 29 -14.60 3.00 -10.66
C VAL A 29 -13.45 3.81 -11.22
N ASN A 30 -13.31 5.03 -10.76
CA ASN A 30 -12.14 5.83 -11.09
C ASN A 30 -10.96 5.37 -10.23
N ILE A 31 -9.83 5.11 -10.85
CA ILE A 31 -8.57 4.83 -10.16
C ILE A 31 -7.62 5.97 -10.46
N LYS A 32 -7.15 6.64 -9.40
CA LYS A 32 -6.18 7.72 -9.51
C LYS A 32 -4.87 7.34 -8.81
N VAL A 33 -3.84 7.08 -9.61
CA VAL A 33 -2.49 6.83 -9.10
C VAL A 33 -1.81 8.16 -8.85
N VAL A 34 -1.32 8.37 -7.63
CA VAL A 34 -0.70 9.63 -7.20
C VAL A 34 0.81 9.40 -7.06
N SER A 35 1.61 10.16 -7.80
CA SER A 35 3.08 10.04 -7.81
C SER A 35 3.74 11.42 -7.57
N PRO A 36 3.88 11.84 -6.32
CA PRO A 36 4.39 13.17 -5.97
C PRO A 36 5.93 13.28 -5.95
N ASN A 37 6.66 12.23 -6.32
CA ASN A 37 8.12 12.16 -6.32
C ASN A 37 8.76 12.56 -4.98
N PHE A 38 8.31 11.94 -3.89
CA PHE A 38 8.89 12.16 -2.56
C PHE A 38 10.25 11.46 -2.40
N THR A 39 11.18 12.16 -1.75
CA THR A 39 12.41 11.52 -1.26
C THR A 39 12.08 10.59 -0.09
N ILE A 40 12.60 9.37 -0.14
CA ILE A 40 12.49 8.40 0.96
C ILE A 40 13.39 8.87 2.10
N LYS A 41 12.80 9.04 3.29
CA LYS A 41 13.48 9.42 4.52
C LYS A 41 12.90 8.63 5.68
N TYR A 42 13.73 8.05 6.55
CA TYR A 42 13.27 7.19 7.65
C TYR A 42 13.00 7.97 8.95
N ASP A 43 13.75 9.04 9.21
CA ASP A 43 13.69 9.88 10.40
C ASP A 43 12.81 11.13 10.22
N GLN A 44 11.62 10.94 9.63
CA GLN A 44 10.70 12.03 9.34
C GLN A 44 10.11 12.63 10.62
N THR A 45 10.07 13.94 10.70
CA THR A 45 9.33 14.67 11.74
C THR A 45 7.83 14.67 11.46
N ASN A 46 7.02 14.93 12.48
CA ASN A 46 5.57 15.10 12.31
C ASN A 46 5.21 16.17 11.28
N GLN A 47 5.98 17.28 11.23
CA GLN A 47 5.77 18.35 10.28
C GLN A 47 6.05 17.92 8.84
N GLU A 48 7.07 17.10 8.62
CA GLU A 48 7.38 16.56 7.30
C GLU A 48 6.28 15.60 6.82
N ILE A 49 5.76 14.74 7.70
CA ILE A 49 4.61 13.85 7.39
C ILE A 49 3.37 14.67 7.07
N GLU A 50 3.08 15.72 7.85
CA GLU A 50 1.94 16.61 7.57
C GLU A 50 2.06 17.29 6.21
N ASN A 51 3.24 17.78 5.86
CA ASN A 51 3.51 18.40 4.56
C ASN A 51 3.37 17.39 3.41
N LYS A 52 3.85 16.15 3.59
CA LYS A 52 3.64 15.07 2.62
C LYS A 52 2.16 14.76 2.43
N LEU A 53 1.38 14.66 3.52
CA LEU A 53 -0.07 14.46 3.45
C LEU A 53 -0.79 15.59 2.71
N LYS A 54 -0.46 16.84 3.00
CA LYS A 54 -1.02 17.99 2.28
C LYS A 54 -0.72 17.93 0.79
N ASN A 55 0.49 17.53 0.42
CA ASN A 55 0.86 17.34 -0.98
C ASN A 55 0.11 16.15 -1.61
N LEU A 56 -0.01 15.01 -0.92
CA LEU A 56 -0.79 13.86 -1.42
C LEU A 56 -2.24 14.23 -1.65
N ILE A 57 -2.87 14.96 -0.74
CA ILE A 57 -4.25 15.44 -0.87
C ILE A 57 -4.35 16.35 -2.10
N ARG A 58 -3.44 17.31 -2.26
CA ARG A 58 -3.40 18.22 -3.41
C ARG A 58 -3.28 17.49 -4.73
N TYR A 59 -2.36 16.50 -4.83
CA TYR A 59 -2.19 15.69 -6.04
C TYR A 59 -3.33 14.70 -6.27
N SER A 60 -3.97 14.24 -5.20
CA SER A 60 -5.17 13.42 -5.28
C SER A 60 -6.34 14.20 -5.87
N ASP A 61 -6.44 15.50 -5.60
CA ASP A 61 -7.50 16.37 -6.12
C ASP A 61 -8.87 15.67 -6.07
N PRO A 62 -9.38 15.34 -4.86
CA PRO A 62 -10.55 14.49 -4.70
C PRO A 62 -11.84 15.25 -5.07
N ASN A 63 -12.62 14.68 -6.01
CA ASN A 63 -13.96 15.17 -6.33
C ASN A 63 -14.99 14.37 -5.50
N PRO A 64 -15.73 14.99 -4.57
CA PRO A 64 -16.63 14.30 -3.66
C PRO A 64 -17.78 13.55 -4.34
N GLU A 65 -18.16 13.94 -5.56
CA GLU A 65 -19.24 13.33 -6.34
C GLU A 65 -18.80 12.06 -7.09
N MET A 66 -17.49 11.80 -7.15
CA MET A 66 -16.95 10.69 -7.93
C MET A 66 -16.48 9.54 -7.03
N ASN A 67 -16.95 8.32 -7.33
CA ASN A 67 -16.37 7.12 -6.71
C ASN A 67 -14.94 6.93 -7.21
N THR A 68 -13.96 7.16 -6.33
CA THR A 68 -12.54 7.11 -6.70
C THR A 68 -11.71 6.34 -5.68
N ILE A 69 -10.85 5.47 -6.20
CA ILE A 69 -9.80 4.81 -5.41
C ILE A 69 -8.49 5.51 -5.72
N PHE A 70 -7.91 6.12 -4.70
CA PHE A 70 -6.59 6.73 -4.79
C PHE A 70 -5.53 5.70 -4.41
N ILE A 71 -4.49 5.58 -5.24
CA ILE A 71 -3.32 4.76 -4.94
C ILE A 71 -2.17 5.70 -4.67
N TRP A 72 -1.73 5.74 -3.42
CA TRP A 72 -0.58 6.53 -3.00
C TRP A 72 0.71 5.72 -3.13
N PRO A 73 1.86 6.40 -3.32
CA PRO A 73 3.13 5.72 -3.58
C PRO A 73 3.63 4.95 -2.36
N GLU A 74 4.54 4.01 -2.60
CA GLU A 74 5.31 3.36 -1.55
C GLU A 74 6.20 4.36 -0.81
N GLY A 75 6.48 4.10 0.46
CA GLY A 75 7.43 4.89 1.25
C GLY A 75 6.94 6.25 1.75
N VAL A 76 5.65 6.57 1.60
CA VAL A 76 5.09 7.84 2.09
C VAL A 76 5.28 7.99 3.60
N PHE A 77 4.97 6.92 4.34
CA PHE A 77 5.02 6.88 5.80
C PHE A 77 6.20 6.02 6.29
N THR A 78 7.35 6.11 5.62
CA THR A 78 8.55 5.36 6.02
C THR A 78 8.93 5.71 7.46
N GLY A 79 9.17 4.69 8.28
CA GLY A 79 9.46 4.86 9.72
C GLY A 79 8.23 5.01 10.62
N TYR A 80 7.03 5.15 10.06
CA TYR A 80 5.79 5.28 10.83
C TYR A 80 4.96 4.00 10.76
N SER A 81 4.35 3.64 11.89
CA SER A 81 3.29 2.64 11.96
C SER A 81 1.93 3.28 11.63
N TYR A 82 0.96 2.46 11.22
CA TYR A 82 -0.41 2.93 11.01
C TYR A 82 -0.99 3.64 12.24
N GLY A 83 -0.70 3.15 13.45
CA GLY A 83 -1.15 3.78 14.69
C GLY A 83 -0.64 5.22 14.85
N GLU A 84 0.61 5.47 14.43
CA GLU A 84 1.19 6.82 14.47
C GLU A 84 0.64 7.72 13.36
N VAL A 85 0.32 7.14 12.20
CA VAL A 85 -0.29 7.89 11.09
C VAL A 85 -1.73 8.31 11.40
N LEU A 86 -2.44 7.57 12.27
CA LEU A 86 -3.82 7.90 12.69
C LEU A 86 -3.98 9.32 13.27
N LYS A 87 -2.94 9.89 13.89
CA LYS A 87 -2.98 11.27 14.40
C LYS A 87 -3.25 12.31 13.31
N PHE A 88 -2.98 11.97 12.06
CA PHE A 88 -3.23 12.82 10.89
C PHE A 88 -4.58 12.57 10.21
N SER A 89 -5.42 11.67 10.76
CA SER A 89 -6.72 11.29 10.18
C SER A 89 -7.64 12.47 9.88
N LYS A 90 -7.53 13.57 10.66
CA LYS A 90 -8.30 14.80 10.44
C LYS A 90 -8.08 15.41 9.04
N PHE A 91 -6.87 15.28 8.47
CA PHE A 91 -6.59 15.76 7.11
C PHE A 91 -7.35 14.93 6.07
N ILE A 92 -7.45 13.62 6.29
CA ILE A 92 -8.18 12.71 5.41
C ILE A 92 -9.68 13.01 5.47
N LYS A 93 -10.25 13.02 6.67
CA LYS A 93 -11.69 13.29 6.90
C LYS A 93 -12.15 14.61 6.30
N LYS A 94 -11.30 15.64 6.33
CA LYS A 94 -11.62 16.95 5.81
C LYS A 94 -11.68 17.00 4.27
N ASN A 95 -10.87 16.18 3.59
CA ASN A 95 -10.63 16.31 2.14
C ASN A 95 -11.22 15.17 1.31
N PHE A 96 -11.50 14.02 1.93
CA PHE A 96 -12.04 12.85 1.24
C PHE A 96 -13.48 12.57 1.70
N SER A 97 -14.36 12.27 0.74
CA SER A 97 -15.76 11.90 1.00
C SER A 97 -15.93 10.39 1.16
N LYS A 98 -17.13 9.94 1.53
CA LYS A 98 -17.52 8.51 1.59
C LYS A 98 -17.32 7.75 0.26
N ASN A 99 -17.33 8.48 -0.86
CA ASN A 99 -17.12 7.93 -2.21
C ASN A 99 -15.65 7.62 -2.48
N HIS A 100 -14.75 7.98 -1.57
CA HIS A 100 -13.31 7.82 -1.75
C HIS A 100 -12.76 6.67 -0.92
N LYS A 101 -11.81 5.96 -1.50
CA LYS A 101 -10.97 4.97 -0.81
C LYS A 101 -9.52 5.26 -1.13
N ILE A 102 -8.61 4.94 -0.21
CA ILE A 102 -7.18 5.20 -0.38
C ILE A 102 -6.41 3.91 -0.13
N ILE A 103 -5.53 3.56 -1.06
CA ILE A 103 -4.60 2.43 -0.93
C ILE A 103 -3.20 2.97 -0.72
N PHE A 104 -2.49 2.51 0.29
CA PHE A 104 -1.08 2.87 0.53
C PHE A 104 -0.35 1.83 1.37
N GLY A 105 1.00 1.85 1.27
CA GLY A 105 1.89 1.04 2.09
C GLY A 105 2.17 1.71 3.44
N VAL A 106 2.11 0.93 4.52
CA VAL A 106 2.43 1.39 5.87
C VAL A 106 2.81 0.22 6.78
N ASN A 107 3.63 0.47 7.78
CA ASN A 107 3.92 -0.53 8.80
C ASN A 107 2.71 -0.74 9.72
N THR A 108 2.35 -2.00 9.98
CA THR A 108 1.27 -2.33 10.94
C THR A 108 1.82 -3.21 12.06
N ILE A 109 1.22 -3.07 13.24
CA ILE A 109 1.59 -3.82 14.44
C ILE A 109 0.40 -4.68 14.83
N GLU A 110 0.64 -5.98 15.03
CA GLU A 110 -0.34 -6.87 15.63
C GLU A 110 -0.19 -6.83 17.15
N LYS A 111 -1.10 -6.16 17.84
CA LYS A 111 -1.01 -5.93 19.29
C LYS A 111 -0.90 -7.19 20.13
N LYS A 112 -1.51 -8.32 19.71
CA LYS A 112 -1.50 -9.57 20.47
C LYS A 112 -0.14 -10.26 20.46
N THR A 113 0.59 -10.20 19.36
CA THR A 113 1.85 -10.91 19.15
C THR A 113 3.06 -9.97 19.13
N ASN A 114 2.80 -8.66 19.16
CA ASN A 114 3.79 -7.59 18.98
C ASN A 114 4.61 -7.73 17.69
N LYS A 115 4.02 -8.35 16.65
CA LYS A 115 4.65 -8.52 15.34
C LYS A 115 4.47 -7.30 14.48
N TYR A 116 5.53 -6.92 13.77
CA TYR A 116 5.54 -5.86 12.78
C TYR A 116 5.38 -6.43 11.38
N PHE A 117 4.57 -5.78 10.56
CA PHE A 117 4.34 -6.17 9.17
C PHE A 117 4.54 -4.97 8.24
N ASN A 118 5.18 -5.20 7.11
CA ASN A 118 5.09 -4.31 5.95
C ASN A 118 3.75 -4.60 5.25
N SER A 119 2.83 -3.64 5.27
CA SER A 119 1.45 -3.86 4.86
C SER A 119 1.01 -2.90 3.77
N LEU A 120 0.21 -3.40 2.84
CA LEU A 120 -0.63 -2.60 1.96
C LEU A 120 -2.02 -2.55 2.57
N ILE A 121 -2.57 -1.36 2.77
CA ILE A 121 -3.89 -1.17 3.36
C ILE A 121 -4.80 -0.39 2.41
N LEU A 122 -6.09 -0.70 2.49
CA LEU A 122 -7.18 0.06 1.91
C LEU A 122 -7.95 0.70 3.05
N VAL A 123 -8.10 2.02 3.01
CA VAL A 123 -8.85 2.78 4.03
C VAL A 123 -10.01 3.56 3.41
N ASN A 124 -11.02 3.85 4.25
CA ASN A 124 -12.13 4.76 3.92
C ASN A 124 -11.75 6.23 4.22
N ASN A 125 -12.70 7.15 4.04
CA ASN A 125 -12.56 8.57 4.36
C ASN A 125 -12.40 8.85 5.86
N ASP A 126 -12.83 7.94 6.73
CA ASP A 126 -12.61 8.01 8.17
C ASP A 126 -11.24 7.51 8.59
N PHE A 127 -10.44 7.08 7.61
CA PHE A 127 -9.12 6.51 7.77
C PHE A 127 -9.15 5.17 8.51
N GLU A 128 -10.25 4.43 8.41
CA GLU A 128 -10.39 3.08 8.93
C GLU A 128 -9.94 2.04 7.92
N ILE A 129 -9.24 1.01 8.37
CA ILE A 129 -8.78 -0.07 7.49
C ILE A 129 -9.97 -0.94 7.10
N LEU A 130 -10.29 -0.94 5.80
CA LEU A 130 -11.29 -1.83 5.19
C LEU A 130 -10.68 -3.18 4.83
N GLN A 131 -9.47 -3.18 4.29
CA GLN A 131 -8.72 -4.37 3.92
C GLN A 131 -7.23 -4.17 4.16
N LYS A 132 -6.54 -5.26 4.46
CA LYS A 132 -5.11 -5.27 4.73
C LYS A 132 -4.44 -6.50 4.11
N TYR A 133 -3.33 -6.28 3.42
CA TYR A 133 -2.40 -7.30 2.96
C TYR A 133 -1.07 -7.13 3.67
N ASN A 134 -0.57 -8.17 4.31
CA ASN A 134 0.78 -8.19 4.89
C ASN A 134 1.74 -8.87 3.90
N LYS A 135 2.86 -8.22 3.62
CA LYS A 135 3.88 -8.71 2.68
C LYS A 135 4.37 -10.09 3.10
N LYS A 136 4.31 -11.06 2.19
CA LYS A 136 4.70 -12.46 2.45
C LYS A 136 6.19 -12.71 2.20
N LYS A 137 6.68 -12.25 1.04
CA LYS A 137 8.08 -12.43 0.64
C LYS A 137 8.87 -11.21 1.09
N LEU A 138 9.54 -11.36 2.22
CA LEU A 138 10.39 -10.33 2.80
C LEU A 138 11.79 -10.36 2.19
N VAL A 139 12.44 -9.19 2.14
CA VAL A 139 13.81 -9.04 1.66
C VAL A 139 14.78 -9.39 2.79
N PRO A 140 15.62 -10.45 2.63
CA PRO A 140 16.63 -10.78 3.62
C PRO A 140 17.59 -9.60 3.86
N PHE A 141 18.02 -9.42 5.09
CA PHE A 141 18.88 -8.33 5.58
C PHE A 141 18.27 -6.91 5.46
N GLY A 142 17.29 -6.71 4.60
CA GLY A 142 16.53 -5.47 4.47
C GLY A 142 15.33 -5.42 5.42
N GLU A 143 14.44 -6.39 5.31
CA GLU A 143 13.18 -6.42 6.06
C GLU A 143 13.22 -7.38 7.25
N PHE A 144 14.06 -8.40 7.21
CA PHE A 144 14.31 -9.31 8.34
C PHE A 144 15.76 -9.80 8.34
N LEU A 145 16.23 -10.25 9.49
CA LEU A 145 17.54 -10.86 9.64
C LEU A 145 17.37 -12.38 9.66
N PRO A 146 17.88 -13.14 8.63
CA PRO A 146 17.84 -14.59 8.66
C PRO A 146 18.62 -15.10 9.87
N MET A 147 18.11 -16.12 10.57
CA MET A 147 18.73 -16.66 11.78
C MET A 147 19.12 -15.56 12.80
N GLU A 148 18.22 -14.63 13.06
CA GLU A 148 18.46 -13.41 13.83
C GLU A 148 19.19 -13.68 15.16
N ASN A 149 18.79 -14.74 15.88
CA ASN A 149 19.41 -15.13 17.15
C ASN A 149 20.91 -15.49 17.02
N LEU A 150 21.32 -16.02 15.88
CA LEU A 150 22.71 -16.37 15.61
C LEU A 150 23.50 -15.16 15.12
N LEU A 151 22.97 -14.46 14.13
CA LEU A 151 23.66 -13.33 13.50
C LEU A 151 23.84 -12.14 14.45
N ASN A 152 22.90 -11.90 15.36
CA ASN A 152 23.04 -10.87 16.41
C ASN A 152 24.22 -11.12 17.32
N LYS A 153 24.56 -12.40 17.62
CA LYS A 153 25.74 -12.75 18.41
C LYS A 153 27.07 -12.37 17.72
N PHE A 154 27.08 -12.33 16.40
CA PHE A 154 28.22 -11.90 15.58
C PHE A 154 28.17 -10.40 15.22
N GLY A 155 27.27 -9.63 15.81
CA GLY A 155 27.17 -8.18 15.59
C GLY A 155 26.50 -7.77 14.28
N PHE A 156 25.95 -8.71 13.52
CA PHE A 156 25.18 -8.37 12.31
C PHE A 156 23.87 -7.71 12.68
N LYS A 157 23.54 -6.64 11.99
CA LYS A 157 22.29 -5.90 12.14
C LYS A 157 21.60 -5.80 10.78
N LYS A 158 20.29 -5.57 10.80
CA LYS A 158 19.51 -5.25 9.61
C LYS A 158 20.06 -3.99 8.93
N ILE A 159 20.14 -3.99 7.60
CA ILE A 159 20.73 -2.89 6.82
C ILE A 159 19.80 -1.67 6.78
N THR A 160 18.47 -1.90 6.78
CA THR A 160 17.49 -0.81 6.73
C THR A 160 17.16 -0.31 8.13
N GLU A 161 17.15 1.01 8.30
CA GLU A 161 16.70 1.67 9.51
C GLU A 161 15.19 1.48 9.72
N GLY A 162 14.74 1.57 10.96
CA GLY A 162 13.32 1.50 11.35
C GLY A 162 13.04 0.45 12.43
N HIS A 163 11.76 0.14 12.61
CA HIS A 163 11.31 -0.89 13.56
C HIS A 163 11.96 -2.24 13.26
N GLY A 164 12.22 -3.08 14.25
CA GLY A 164 12.88 -4.38 14.17
C GLY A 164 12.52 -5.25 12.94
N SER A 165 12.85 -6.54 12.96
CA SER A 165 12.55 -7.43 11.83
C SER A 165 11.05 -7.52 11.57
N PHE A 166 10.65 -7.41 10.30
CA PHE A 166 9.26 -7.64 9.91
C PHE A 166 8.93 -9.13 9.95
N SER A 167 7.68 -9.42 10.23
CA SER A 167 7.11 -10.77 10.13
C SER A 167 6.47 -10.96 8.77
N ALA A 168 6.64 -12.16 8.19
CA ALA A 168 5.96 -12.49 6.94
C ALA A 168 4.44 -12.65 7.14
N GLY A 169 3.68 -12.14 6.20
CA GLY A 169 2.24 -12.35 6.16
C GLY A 169 1.88 -13.81 5.85
N THR A 170 0.81 -14.32 6.42
CA THR A 170 0.37 -15.72 6.26
C THR A 170 -0.78 -15.89 5.26
N ASN A 171 -1.58 -14.84 5.03
CA ASN A 171 -2.83 -14.94 4.27
C ASN A 171 -2.65 -14.64 2.78
N ASP A 172 -3.41 -15.31 1.91
CA ASP A 172 -3.52 -15.03 0.47
C ASP A 172 -4.47 -13.83 0.23
N ASN A 173 -4.17 -12.71 0.92
CA ASN A 173 -5.03 -11.56 0.86
C ASN A 173 -4.81 -10.81 -0.45
N ILE A 174 -5.79 -10.89 -1.31
CA ILE A 174 -5.98 -9.99 -2.44
C ILE A 174 -6.89 -8.87 -1.93
N ILE A 175 -6.53 -7.62 -2.14
CA ILE A 175 -7.45 -6.50 -1.92
C ILE A 175 -8.55 -6.60 -2.98
N LYS A 176 -9.76 -6.97 -2.54
CA LYS A 176 -10.93 -7.10 -3.42
C LYS A 176 -11.68 -5.79 -3.45
N ILE A 177 -11.71 -5.18 -4.63
CA ILE A 177 -12.37 -3.88 -4.85
C ILE A 177 -13.89 -4.04 -5.07
N GLU A 178 -14.33 -5.21 -5.54
CA GLU A 178 -15.72 -5.49 -5.91
C GLU A 178 -16.75 -5.22 -4.80
N ASN A 179 -16.40 -5.46 -3.54
CA ASN A 179 -17.29 -5.25 -2.40
C ASN A 179 -17.23 -3.83 -1.81
N ILE A 180 -16.50 -2.93 -2.44
CA ILE A 180 -16.20 -1.59 -1.90
C ILE A 180 -17.01 -0.52 -2.61
N ILE A 181 -17.64 -0.91 -3.71
CA ILE A 181 -18.41 -0.05 -4.60
C ILE A 181 -19.89 -0.41 -4.45
N SER A 182 -20.45 -0.05 -3.34
CA SER A 182 -21.89 -0.12 -3.11
C SER A 182 -22.50 1.28 -3.14
#